data_4338e8f5be1548414455b4ad4a7e6fe5
#
_entry.id   4338e8f5be1548414455b4ad4a7e6fe5
#
_cell.length_a   1.000
_cell.length_b   1.000
_cell.length_c   1.000
_cell.angle_alpha   90.00
_cell.angle_beta   90.00
_cell.angle_gamma   90.00
#
_symmetry.space_group_name_H-M   'P 1'
#
loop_
_entity.id
_entity.type
_entity.pdbx_description
1 polymer ?
#
loop_
_entity_poly.entity_id
_entity_poly.type
_entity_poly.pdbx_seq_one_letter_code
_entity_poly.pdbx_strand_id
1 'polypeptide(L)'
;MIVSGSLTPGIDPARFGLPEHTAVRYERPDPAMERMIADYHMFDSEEHAVNRAIEWMLPNAPSIRIILAERPIRLRLAGRYYDPLPTACFFGPTSQAMEIEVSGGLTIGATLTPIGLARLLRTSAAELRDNVFPLEHLMCQSRVAALVESLRDHDRGRRVKAILDGFFKPLMQRPHRDEAELSRIMAALQGDSLDKLGDISDYLGIPGHRLLRLCQRHFGFPPKTLLMRARLLRSILALKLNGGQTGYTAIDPAYFDDSHFVRDARRFLGMTPRQFLQLETPYLDASLRARAMVFGVNVAALQPAT
;
A
#
# COMPACT_ATOMS: atom_id res chain seq x y z
N MET A 1 19.02 -13.47 -4.95
CA MET A 1 17.60 -13.22 -4.61
C MET A 1 17.39 -13.31 -3.10
N ILE A 2 16.45 -12.52 -2.52
CA ILE A 2 16.08 -12.61 -1.10
C ILE A 2 15.40 -13.95 -0.78
N VAL A 3 15.28 -14.25 0.52
CA VAL A 3 14.49 -15.40 1.00
C VAL A 3 13.06 -14.94 1.28
N SER A 4 12.09 -15.57 0.62
CA SER A 4 10.66 -15.30 0.87
C SER A 4 10.26 -15.54 2.33
N GLY A 5 9.22 -14.84 2.81
CA GLY A 5 8.64 -15.07 4.13
C GLY A 5 8.46 -13.82 4.98
N SER A 6 8.63 -14.00 6.28
CA SER A 6 8.55 -12.95 7.31
C SER A 6 9.34 -13.37 8.54
N LEU A 7 9.74 -12.41 9.37
CA LEU A 7 10.20 -12.67 10.74
C LEU A 7 9.03 -12.97 11.70
N THR A 8 7.78 -12.74 11.28
CA THR A 8 6.58 -13.15 12.02
C THR A 8 6.52 -14.68 12.09
N PRO A 9 6.42 -15.27 13.30
CA PRO A 9 6.37 -16.72 13.45
C PRO A 9 5.18 -17.38 12.74
N GLY A 10 5.36 -18.60 12.25
CA GLY A 10 4.28 -19.40 11.65
C GLY A 10 3.92 -19.04 10.20
N ILE A 11 4.68 -18.17 9.55
CA ILE A 11 4.48 -17.84 8.13
C ILE A 11 5.19 -18.85 7.25
N ASP A 12 4.40 -19.54 6.42
CA ASP A 12 4.90 -20.49 5.42
C ASP A 12 4.93 -19.81 4.04
N PRO A 13 6.12 -19.52 3.49
CA PRO A 13 6.25 -18.85 2.18
C PRO A 13 5.74 -19.68 1.00
N ALA A 14 5.69 -21.00 1.10
CA ALA A 14 5.17 -21.86 0.04
C ALA A 14 3.70 -21.54 -0.28
N ARG A 15 2.96 -21.04 0.70
CA ARG A 15 1.55 -20.64 0.56
C ARG A 15 1.35 -19.30 -0.13
N PHE A 16 2.41 -18.55 -0.44
CA PHE A 16 2.29 -17.29 -1.19
C PHE A 16 1.93 -17.54 -2.65
N GLY A 17 2.28 -18.73 -3.20
CA GLY A 17 2.03 -19.05 -4.60
C GLY A 17 2.79 -18.15 -5.55
N LEU A 18 4.07 -17.94 -5.25
CA LEU A 18 4.99 -17.13 -6.06
C LEU A 18 5.36 -17.86 -7.34
N PRO A 19 5.54 -17.13 -8.46
CA PRO A 19 6.23 -17.65 -9.62
C PRO A 19 7.66 -18.11 -9.27
N GLU A 20 8.20 -19.02 -10.07
CA GLU A 20 9.61 -19.43 -9.94
C GLU A 20 10.54 -18.21 -10.09
N HIS A 21 11.71 -18.28 -9.45
CA HIS A 21 12.71 -17.21 -9.49
C HIS A 21 12.20 -15.85 -9.00
N THR A 22 11.22 -15.87 -8.08
CA THR A 22 10.67 -14.67 -7.45
C THR A 22 10.57 -14.85 -5.95
N ALA A 23 10.65 -13.75 -5.20
CA ALA A 23 10.58 -13.76 -3.75
C ALA A 23 9.82 -12.55 -3.22
N VAL A 24 9.05 -12.78 -2.15
CA VAL A 24 8.31 -11.74 -1.44
C VAL A 24 8.54 -11.88 0.06
N ARG A 25 8.79 -10.77 0.73
CA ARG A 25 8.80 -10.66 2.19
C ARG A 25 7.90 -9.54 2.65
N TYR A 26 7.21 -9.79 3.75
CA TYR A 26 6.51 -8.76 4.51
C TYR A 26 6.96 -8.81 5.96
N GLU A 27 7.25 -7.62 6.53
CA GLU A 27 7.70 -7.50 7.91
C GLU A 27 6.85 -6.47 8.66
N ARG A 28 6.53 -6.78 9.92
CA ARG A 28 6.01 -5.78 10.85
C ARG A 28 7.14 -4.82 11.23
N PRO A 29 6.89 -3.51 11.36
CA PRO A 29 7.87 -2.59 11.91
C PRO A 29 8.14 -2.91 13.40
N ASP A 30 9.06 -2.18 14.03
CA ASP A 30 9.21 -2.17 15.48
C ASP A 30 7.86 -1.81 16.13
N PRO A 31 7.41 -2.48 17.22
CA PRO A 31 6.12 -2.22 17.85
C PRO A 31 5.87 -0.75 18.20
N ALA A 32 6.92 0.01 18.53
CA ALA A 32 6.81 1.44 18.77
C ALA A 32 6.44 2.26 17.53
N MET A 33 6.52 1.68 16.34
CA MET A 33 6.25 2.33 15.05
C MET A 33 5.01 1.77 14.31
N GLU A 34 4.33 0.75 14.82
CA GLU A 34 3.17 0.14 14.15
C GLU A 34 2.03 1.13 13.86
N ARG A 35 1.89 2.19 14.68
CA ARG A 35 0.92 3.26 14.43
C ARG A 35 1.32 4.18 13.25
N MET A 36 2.60 4.21 12.85
CA MET A 36 3.14 5.09 11.82
C MET A 36 3.50 4.36 10.52
N ILE A 37 3.95 3.12 10.63
CA ILE A 37 4.33 2.27 9.51
C ILE A 37 3.39 1.06 9.50
N ALA A 38 2.73 0.84 8.36
CA ALA A 38 1.82 -0.29 8.21
C ALA A 38 2.56 -1.61 7.98
N ASP A 39 3.55 -1.57 7.12
CA ASP A 39 4.38 -2.72 6.76
C ASP A 39 5.70 -2.29 6.15
N TYR A 40 6.66 -3.20 6.18
CA TYR A 40 7.77 -3.25 5.26
C TYR A 40 7.54 -4.38 4.26
N HIS A 41 7.82 -4.13 2.99
CA HIS A 41 7.66 -5.13 1.94
C HIS A 41 8.88 -5.16 1.02
N MET A 42 9.22 -6.35 0.56
CA MET A 42 10.31 -6.60 -0.34
C MET A 42 9.84 -7.53 -1.45
N PHE A 43 10.12 -7.14 -2.68
CA PHE A 43 9.88 -7.92 -3.88
C PHE A 43 11.21 -8.08 -4.60
N ASP A 44 11.57 -9.31 -4.91
CA ASP A 44 12.80 -9.64 -5.61
C ASP A 44 12.50 -10.64 -6.73
N SER A 45 13.14 -10.50 -7.86
CA SER A 45 12.97 -11.38 -9.01
C SER A 45 14.23 -11.42 -9.85
N GLU A 46 14.51 -12.58 -10.41
CA GLU A 46 15.55 -12.71 -11.41
C GLU A 46 15.06 -12.15 -12.75
N GLU A 47 15.94 -11.50 -13.50
CA GLU A 47 15.58 -10.80 -14.75
C GLU A 47 14.85 -11.71 -15.74
N HIS A 48 15.32 -12.95 -15.88
CA HIS A 48 14.74 -13.89 -16.82
C HIS A 48 13.33 -14.35 -16.43
N ALA A 49 12.96 -14.26 -15.15
CA ALA A 49 11.65 -14.68 -14.67
C ALA A 49 10.55 -13.67 -15.01
N VAL A 50 10.87 -12.39 -15.10
CA VAL A 50 9.87 -11.33 -15.27
C VAL A 50 9.86 -10.68 -16.64
N ASN A 51 10.96 -10.68 -17.37
CA ASN A 51 11.12 -10.20 -18.76
C ASN A 51 10.14 -9.08 -19.19
N ARG A 52 10.09 -7.96 -18.44
CA ARG A 52 9.18 -6.83 -18.63
C ARG A 52 7.69 -7.18 -18.47
N ALA A 53 7.38 -8.08 -17.56
CA ALA A 53 6.01 -8.39 -17.23
C ALA A 53 5.24 -7.14 -16.75
N ILE A 54 3.98 -7.04 -17.16
CA ILE A 54 3.09 -6.00 -16.67
C ILE A 54 2.38 -6.52 -15.42
N GLU A 55 2.57 -5.81 -14.33
CA GLU A 55 1.90 -6.08 -13.06
C GLU A 55 1.00 -4.91 -12.65
N TRP A 56 0.10 -5.21 -11.74
CA TRP A 56 -0.84 -4.22 -11.24
C TRP A 56 -0.69 -4.03 -9.74
N MET A 57 -0.87 -2.80 -9.31
CA MET A 57 -0.95 -2.45 -7.90
C MET A 57 -2.28 -1.78 -7.62
N LEU A 58 -2.97 -2.25 -6.59
CA LEU A 58 -4.22 -1.65 -6.14
C LEU A 58 -4.00 -0.23 -5.60
N PRO A 59 -5.04 0.64 -5.59
CA PRO A 59 -4.99 1.94 -4.92
C PRO A 59 -4.51 1.78 -3.49
N ASN A 60 -3.49 2.54 -3.09
CA ASN A 60 -2.76 2.29 -1.85
C ASN A 60 -2.55 3.55 -1.00
N ALA A 61 -2.15 3.32 0.25
CA ALA A 61 -1.58 4.32 1.14
C ALA A 61 -0.21 4.80 0.63
N PRO A 62 0.28 5.97 1.10
CA PRO A 62 1.60 6.45 0.69
C PRO A 62 2.70 5.48 1.11
N SER A 63 3.74 5.38 0.29
CA SER A 63 4.88 4.51 0.60
C SER A 63 6.20 5.12 0.12
N ILE A 64 7.26 4.82 0.86
CA ILE A 64 8.64 5.03 0.40
C ILE A 64 9.11 3.74 -0.24
N ARG A 65 9.76 3.82 -1.40
CA ARG A 65 10.32 2.67 -2.09
C ARG A 65 11.75 2.93 -2.54
N ILE A 66 12.58 1.94 -2.32
CA ILE A 66 13.95 1.86 -2.84
C ILE A 66 13.97 0.76 -3.88
N ILE A 67 14.29 1.13 -5.12
CA ILE A 67 14.26 0.29 -6.30
C ILE A 67 15.71 -0.02 -6.69
N LEU A 68 16.12 -1.24 -6.43
CA LEU A 68 17.44 -1.79 -6.77
C LEU A 68 17.27 -2.78 -7.93
N ALA A 69 16.59 -2.34 -8.97
CA ALA A 69 16.31 -3.13 -10.15
C ALA A 69 17.53 -3.15 -11.07
N GLU A 70 17.69 -4.23 -11.82
CA GLU A 70 18.75 -4.40 -12.80
C GLU A 70 18.52 -3.54 -14.04
N ARG A 71 17.23 -3.26 -14.35
CA ARG A 71 16.81 -2.40 -15.47
C ARG A 71 15.82 -1.34 -14.99
N PRO A 72 15.63 -0.25 -15.75
CA PRO A 72 14.63 0.77 -15.44
C PRO A 72 13.23 0.19 -15.29
N ILE A 73 12.56 0.53 -14.18
CA ILE A 73 11.16 0.21 -13.94
C ILE A 73 10.30 1.37 -14.46
N ARG A 74 9.21 1.04 -15.14
CA ARG A 74 8.24 2.00 -15.66
C ARG A 74 6.91 1.86 -14.95
N LEU A 75 6.22 2.99 -14.82
CA LEU A 75 4.95 3.04 -14.09
C LEU A 75 3.96 3.94 -14.82
N ARG A 76 2.69 3.48 -14.89
CA ARG A 76 1.56 4.31 -15.30
C ARG A 76 0.59 4.50 -14.13
N LEU A 77 0.33 5.73 -13.75
CA LEU A 77 -0.54 6.11 -12.64
C LEU A 77 -1.38 7.33 -13.00
N ALA A 78 -2.71 7.21 -12.96
CA ALA A 78 -3.65 8.33 -13.12
C ALA A 78 -3.34 9.22 -14.35
N GLY A 79 -3.03 8.59 -15.48
CA GLY A 79 -2.68 9.26 -16.74
C GLY A 79 -1.25 9.78 -16.84
N ARG A 80 -0.44 9.62 -15.79
CA ARG A 80 0.99 9.97 -15.79
C ARG A 80 1.83 8.74 -16.12
N TYR A 81 2.97 8.99 -16.76
CA TYR A 81 3.93 7.96 -17.12
C TYR A 81 5.29 8.31 -16.53
N TYR A 82 5.91 7.37 -15.84
CA TYR A 82 7.23 7.49 -15.23
C TYR A 82 8.18 6.50 -15.92
N ASP A 83 9.23 7.01 -16.55
CA ASP A 83 10.26 6.23 -17.25
C ASP A 83 11.61 6.93 -17.20
N PRO A 84 12.56 6.47 -16.38
CA PRO A 84 12.40 5.45 -15.33
C PRO A 84 11.82 6.02 -14.02
N LEU A 85 11.39 5.13 -13.12
CA LEU A 85 11.22 5.48 -11.72
C LEU A 85 12.57 5.79 -11.06
N PRO A 86 12.64 6.79 -10.16
CA PRO A 86 13.84 7.03 -9.36
C PRO A 86 14.22 5.84 -8.48
N THR A 87 15.51 5.66 -8.21
CA THR A 87 16.00 4.61 -7.28
C THR A 87 15.38 4.73 -5.88
N ALA A 88 15.25 5.95 -5.36
CA ALA A 88 14.53 6.23 -4.13
C ALA A 88 13.33 7.11 -4.45
N CYS A 89 12.12 6.64 -4.18
CA CYS A 89 10.91 7.37 -4.50
C CYS A 89 9.86 7.31 -3.40
N PHE A 90 9.06 8.34 -3.38
CA PHE A 90 7.87 8.46 -2.55
C PHE A 90 6.63 8.35 -3.43
N PHE A 91 5.85 7.33 -3.20
CA PHE A 91 4.51 7.18 -3.77
C PHE A 91 3.51 7.90 -2.87
N GLY A 92 2.81 8.87 -3.40
CA GLY A 92 1.67 9.49 -2.71
C GLY A 92 0.51 8.50 -2.55
N PRO A 93 -0.52 8.85 -1.76
CA PRO A 93 -1.74 8.05 -1.71
C PRO A 93 -2.41 8.03 -3.08
N THR A 94 -2.85 6.85 -3.54
CA THR A 94 -3.37 6.70 -4.90
C THR A 94 -4.87 6.50 -4.92
N SER A 95 -5.53 7.12 -5.92
CA SER A 95 -6.96 6.95 -6.18
C SER A 95 -7.25 5.85 -7.20
N GLN A 96 -6.26 5.42 -7.97
CA GLN A 96 -6.43 4.43 -9.02
C GLN A 96 -5.39 3.32 -8.92
N ALA A 97 -5.72 2.16 -9.47
CA ALA A 97 -4.76 1.10 -9.69
C ALA A 97 -3.64 1.58 -10.62
N MET A 98 -2.45 1.06 -10.40
CA MET A 98 -1.25 1.39 -11.17
C MET A 98 -0.81 0.20 -11.99
N GLU A 99 -0.41 0.47 -13.23
CA GLU A 99 0.27 -0.48 -14.10
C GLU A 99 1.78 -0.29 -13.94
N ILE A 100 2.50 -1.35 -13.65
CA ILE A 100 3.95 -1.33 -13.48
C ILE A 100 4.61 -2.35 -14.40
N GLU A 101 5.57 -1.91 -15.20
CA GLU A 101 6.45 -2.81 -15.96
C GLU A 101 7.61 -3.22 -15.06
N VAL A 102 7.58 -4.47 -14.60
CA VAL A 102 8.59 -5.02 -13.70
C VAL A 102 9.78 -5.56 -14.48
N SER A 103 10.96 -5.39 -13.91
CA SER A 103 12.22 -5.99 -14.37
C SER A 103 12.94 -6.60 -13.18
N GLY A 104 13.89 -7.50 -13.41
CA GLY A 104 14.63 -8.16 -12.33
C GLY A 104 15.23 -7.21 -11.30
N GLY A 105 15.54 -7.75 -10.15
CA GLY A 105 16.14 -7.04 -9.02
C GLY A 105 15.18 -6.84 -7.84
N LEU A 106 15.62 -6.05 -6.86
CA LEU A 106 14.98 -5.92 -5.57
C LEU A 106 14.28 -4.57 -5.43
N THR A 107 13.01 -4.59 -5.02
CA THR A 107 12.27 -3.41 -4.56
C THR A 107 11.98 -3.56 -3.07
N ILE A 108 12.34 -2.55 -2.28
CA ILE A 108 12.12 -2.49 -0.84
C ILE A 108 11.19 -1.32 -0.56
N GLY A 109 10.13 -1.53 0.21
CA GLY A 109 9.17 -0.48 0.54
C GLY A 109 8.78 -0.42 2.01
N ALA A 110 8.34 0.75 2.42
CA ALA A 110 7.68 1.02 3.70
C ALA A 110 6.35 1.73 3.44
N THR A 111 5.24 1.11 3.84
CA THR A 111 3.91 1.71 3.73
C THR A 111 3.64 2.58 4.94
N LEU A 112 3.34 3.86 4.71
CA LEU A 112 3.07 4.84 5.76
C LEU A 112 1.58 4.86 6.13
N THR A 113 1.30 4.95 7.42
CA THR A 113 -0.04 5.30 7.88
C THR A 113 -0.27 6.81 7.72
N PRO A 114 -1.50 7.31 7.81
CA PRO A 114 -1.76 8.76 7.90
C PRO A 114 -1.02 9.44 9.06
N ILE A 115 -0.84 8.74 10.17
CA ILE A 115 -0.05 9.22 11.32
C ILE A 115 1.43 9.29 10.96
N GLY A 116 1.96 8.24 10.34
CA GLY A 116 3.35 8.21 9.87
C GLY A 116 3.65 9.31 8.86
N LEU A 117 2.75 9.51 7.90
CA LEU A 117 2.87 10.60 6.93
C LEU A 117 2.88 11.98 7.64
N ALA A 118 1.98 12.20 8.61
CA ALA A 118 1.87 13.45 9.35
C ALA A 118 3.12 13.74 10.21
N ARG A 119 3.78 12.70 10.75
CA ARG A 119 5.05 12.85 11.48
C ARG A 119 6.24 13.08 10.56
N LEU A 120 6.23 12.43 9.41
CA LEU A 120 7.37 12.43 8.48
C LEU A 120 7.40 13.70 7.62
N LEU A 121 6.26 14.13 7.09
CA LEU A 121 6.16 15.23 6.14
C LEU A 121 5.20 16.33 6.63
N ARG A 122 5.55 17.58 6.33
CA ARG A 122 4.67 18.73 6.59
C ARG A 122 3.66 18.99 5.47
N THR A 123 3.89 18.39 4.31
CA THR A 123 3.07 18.53 3.10
C THR A 123 1.74 17.80 3.27
N SER A 124 0.68 18.37 2.73
CA SER A 124 -0.64 17.73 2.72
C SER A 124 -0.65 16.49 1.82
N ALA A 125 -1.25 15.40 2.28
CA ALA A 125 -1.45 14.20 1.46
C ALA A 125 -2.23 14.49 0.16
N ALA A 126 -3.10 15.52 0.15
CA ALA A 126 -3.84 15.94 -1.04
C ALA A 126 -2.92 16.51 -2.15
N GLU A 127 -1.81 17.12 -1.78
CA GLU A 127 -0.80 17.64 -2.71
C GLU A 127 0.08 16.52 -3.29
N LEU A 128 0.20 15.43 -2.56
CA LEU A 128 1.03 14.28 -2.92
C LEU A 128 0.26 13.18 -3.67
N ARG A 129 -1.06 13.25 -3.70
CA ARG A 129 -1.90 12.19 -4.26
C ARG A 129 -1.66 11.95 -5.74
N ASP A 130 -1.81 10.68 -6.14
CA ASP A 130 -1.72 10.23 -7.53
C ASP A 130 -0.43 10.67 -8.22
N ASN A 131 0.67 10.69 -7.45
CA ASN A 131 1.98 11.12 -7.95
C ASN A 131 3.12 10.33 -7.31
N VAL A 132 4.24 10.25 -8.02
CA VAL A 132 5.50 9.71 -7.53
C VAL A 132 6.56 10.80 -7.57
N PHE A 133 7.30 10.94 -6.50
CA PHE A 133 8.36 11.94 -6.35
C PHE A 133 9.71 11.26 -6.09
N PRO A 134 10.82 11.79 -6.60
CA PRO A 134 12.12 11.48 -6.05
C PRO A 134 12.12 11.75 -4.54
N LEU A 135 12.62 10.82 -3.73
CA LEU A 135 12.55 10.92 -2.27
C LEU A 135 13.35 12.12 -1.73
N GLU A 136 14.42 12.50 -2.42
CA GLU A 136 15.25 13.67 -2.13
C GLU A 136 14.52 15.01 -2.28
N HIS A 137 13.38 15.06 -2.96
CA HIS A 137 12.54 16.26 -2.99
C HIS A 137 11.75 16.48 -1.70
N LEU A 138 11.60 15.44 -0.90
CA LEU A 138 10.82 15.45 0.34
C LEU A 138 11.67 15.29 1.60
N MET A 139 12.92 14.81 1.45
CA MET A 139 13.83 14.51 2.54
C MET A 139 15.26 14.95 2.21
N CYS A 140 16.11 15.04 3.23
CA CYS A 140 17.52 15.37 3.05
C CYS A 140 18.24 14.35 2.16
N GLN A 141 18.87 14.79 1.08
CA GLN A 141 19.54 13.97 0.08
C GLN A 141 20.60 13.03 0.70
N SER A 142 21.42 13.52 1.63
CA SER A 142 22.44 12.68 2.28
C SER A 142 21.85 11.52 3.07
N ARG A 143 20.68 11.74 3.70
CA ARG A 143 19.96 10.69 4.42
C ARG A 143 19.35 9.66 3.47
N VAL A 144 18.81 10.09 2.34
CA VAL A 144 18.30 9.19 1.30
C VAL A 144 19.43 8.35 0.73
N ALA A 145 20.57 8.98 0.38
CA ALA A 145 21.74 8.26 -0.13
C ALA A 145 22.26 7.21 0.87
N ALA A 146 22.36 7.55 2.16
CA ALA A 146 22.77 6.61 3.20
C ALA A 146 21.81 5.42 3.34
N LEU A 147 20.49 5.65 3.22
CA LEU A 147 19.50 4.57 3.23
C LEU A 147 19.69 3.64 2.03
N VAL A 148 19.82 4.20 0.83
CA VAL A 148 20.01 3.42 -0.41
C VAL A 148 21.27 2.55 -0.30
N GLU A 149 22.38 3.11 0.17
CA GLU A 149 23.63 2.39 0.34
C GLU A 149 23.52 1.27 1.37
N SER A 150 22.90 1.54 2.53
CA SER A 150 22.66 0.53 3.57
C SER A 150 21.79 -0.63 3.08
N LEU A 151 20.87 -0.36 2.13
CA LEU A 151 19.97 -1.38 1.57
C LEU A 151 20.60 -2.13 0.40
N ARG A 152 21.64 -1.62 -0.24
CA ARG A 152 22.39 -2.34 -1.28
C ARG A 152 23.21 -3.48 -0.70
N ASP A 153 23.83 -3.27 0.47
CA ASP A 153 24.61 -4.26 1.20
C ASP A 153 23.74 -5.01 2.21
N HIS A 154 22.80 -5.84 1.72
CA HIS A 154 21.87 -6.61 2.57
C HIS A 154 22.07 -8.12 2.49
N ASP A 155 21.77 -8.82 3.56
CA ASP A 155 21.87 -10.26 3.70
C ASP A 155 20.60 -10.99 3.23
N ARG A 156 20.30 -10.94 1.95
CA ARG A 156 19.11 -11.58 1.34
C ARG A 156 17.78 -11.19 2.05
N GLY A 157 17.67 -9.92 2.43
CA GLY A 157 16.47 -9.32 3.00
C GLY A 157 16.29 -9.47 4.51
N ARG A 158 17.10 -10.25 5.23
CA ARG A 158 16.93 -10.44 6.69
C ARG A 158 17.22 -9.18 7.51
N ARG A 159 18.19 -8.37 7.09
CA ARG A 159 18.56 -7.13 7.78
C ARG A 159 17.71 -5.92 7.39
N VAL A 160 16.92 -6.02 6.33
CA VAL A 160 16.14 -4.89 5.80
C VAL A 160 15.23 -4.27 6.85
N LYS A 161 14.52 -5.10 7.65
CA LYS A 161 13.69 -4.61 8.74
C LYS A 161 14.49 -3.74 9.72
N ALA A 162 15.64 -4.19 10.18
CA ALA A 162 16.47 -3.45 11.14
C ALA A 162 16.98 -2.12 10.56
N ILE A 163 17.36 -2.12 9.27
CA ILE A 163 17.79 -0.90 8.55
C ILE A 163 16.63 0.10 8.48
N LEU A 164 15.44 -0.35 8.09
CA LEU A 164 14.26 0.52 7.99
C LEU A 164 13.80 1.02 9.37
N ASP A 165 13.78 0.17 10.38
CA ASP A 165 13.49 0.57 11.77
C ASP A 165 14.48 1.66 12.24
N GLY A 166 15.79 1.47 11.99
CA GLY A 166 16.83 2.46 12.30
C GLY A 166 16.66 3.78 11.56
N PHE A 167 16.21 3.73 10.31
CA PHE A 167 15.96 4.91 9.49
C PHE A 167 14.73 5.70 9.96
N PHE A 168 13.60 5.02 10.21
CA PHE A 168 12.34 5.70 10.52
C PHE A 168 12.22 6.14 11.99
N LYS A 169 12.74 5.37 12.94
CA LYS A 169 12.60 5.64 14.38
C LYS A 169 12.98 7.07 14.78
N PRO A 170 14.12 7.64 14.39
CA PRO A 170 14.47 9.01 14.73
C PRO A 170 13.59 10.07 14.04
N LEU A 171 13.01 9.75 12.87
CA LEU A 171 12.17 10.66 12.10
C LEU A 171 10.76 10.77 12.66
N MET A 172 10.30 9.75 13.38
CA MET A 172 8.92 9.63 13.86
C MET A 172 8.74 9.88 15.35
N GLN A 173 9.74 10.46 16.02
CA GLN A 173 9.70 10.70 17.47
C GLN A 173 8.70 11.78 17.90
N ARG A 174 8.44 12.79 17.05
CA ARG A 174 7.59 13.92 17.41
C ARG A 174 6.13 13.63 17.11
N PRO A 175 5.24 13.56 18.13
CA PRO A 175 3.82 13.37 17.92
C PRO A 175 3.22 14.52 17.10
N HIS A 176 2.23 14.17 16.26
CA HIS A 176 1.41 15.15 15.56
C HIS A 176 0.11 15.43 16.33
N ARG A 177 -0.32 16.69 16.37
CA ARG A 177 -1.51 17.10 17.14
C ARG A 177 -2.82 16.39 16.76
N ASP A 178 -2.95 15.94 15.53
CA ASP A 178 -4.18 15.31 15.00
C ASP A 178 -4.20 13.78 15.18
N GLU A 179 -3.20 13.16 15.84
CA GLU A 179 -3.06 11.69 15.90
C GLU A 179 -4.25 10.97 16.55
N ALA A 180 -4.83 11.54 17.59
CA ALA A 180 -6.00 10.94 18.25
C ALA A 180 -7.20 10.83 17.29
N GLU A 181 -7.43 11.88 16.49
CA GLU A 181 -8.51 11.89 15.50
C GLU A 181 -8.17 10.99 14.32
N LEU A 182 -6.92 10.99 13.86
CA LEU A 182 -6.46 10.11 12.77
C LEU A 182 -6.62 8.64 13.14
N SER A 183 -6.28 8.24 14.38
CA SER A 183 -6.51 6.85 14.85
C SER A 183 -7.97 6.47 14.79
N ARG A 184 -8.88 7.35 15.25
CA ARG A 184 -10.33 7.09 15.21
C ARG A 184 -10.84 6.97 13.76
N ILE A 185 -10.38 7.86 12.87
CA ILE A 185 -10.75 7.80 11.43
C ILE A 185 -10.24 6.51 10.81
N MET A 186 -8.98 6.11 11.09
CA MET A 186 -8.40 4.86 10.57
C MET A 186 -9.22 3.66 11.03
N ALA A 187 -9.56 3.56 12.32
CA ALA A 187 -10.37 2.48 12.85
C ALA A 187 -11.77 2.43 12.20
N ALA A 188 -12.40 3.58 12.00
CA ALA A 188 -13.71 3.68 11.34
C ALA A 188 -13.66 3.20 9.87
N LEU A 189 -12.58 3.50 9.13
CA LEU A 189 -12.41 3.05 7.74
C LEU A 189 -12.14 1.54 7.62
N GLN A 190 -11.71 0.88 8.70
CA GLN A 190 -11.49 -0.57 8.76
C GLN A 190 -12.75 -1.35 9.12
N GLY A 191 -13.69 -0.72 9.81
CA GLY A 191 -14.95 -1.35 10.22
C GLY A 191 -15.92 -1.58 9.05
N ASP A 192 -16.70 -2.66 9.13
CA ASP A 192 -17.69 -3.03 8.12
C ASP A 192 -19.00 -2.24 8.24
N SER A 193 -19.13 -1.37 9.27
CA SER A 193 -20.42 -0.83 9.71
C SER A 193 -20.75 0.57 9.19
N LEU A 194 -19.88 1.22 8.42
CA LEU A 194 -20.05 2.64 8.06
C LEU A 194 -20.35 2.82 6.57
N ASP A 195 -21.64 2.76 6.24
CA ASP A 195 -22.11 2.87 4.86
C ASP A 195 -22.35 4.32 4.41
N LYS A 196 -22.57 5.24 5.36
CA LYS A 196 -22.94 6.63 5.07
C LYS A 196 -21.99 7.64 5.72
N LEU A 197 -21.71 8.71 4.99
CA LEU A 197 -20.81 9.78 5.44
C LEU A 197 -21.30 10.53 6.68
N GLY A 198 -22.62 10.71 6.82
CA GLY A 198 -23.23 11.32 8.00
C GLY A 198 -22.96 10.50 9.26
N ASP A 199 -23.09 9.19 9.13
CA ASP A 199 -22.89 8.24 10.22
C ASP A 199 -21.46 8.28 10.77
N ILE A 200 -20.44 8.56 9.91
CA ILE A 200 -19.05 8.66 10.36
C ILE A 200 -18.81 9.91 11.21
N SER A 201 -19.32 11.06 10.78
CA SER A 201 -19.15 12.32 11.53
C SER A 201 -19.74 12.18 12.93
N ASP A 202 -20.94 11.61 13.00
CA ASP A 202 -21.67 11.39 14.26
C ASP A 202 -20.99 10.30 15.11
N TYR A 203 -20.62 9.17 14.49
CA TYR A 203 -19.91 8.07 15.15
C TYR A 203 -18.58 8.52 15.76
N LEU A 204 -17.82 9.34 15.03
CA LEU A 204 -16.52 9.84 15.50
C LEU A 204 -16.65 11.05 16.44
N GLY A 205 -17.81 11.70 16.49
CA GLY A 205 -17.94 12.98 17.18
C GLY A 205 -17.03 14.07 16.62
N ILE A 206 -16.75 14.02 15.29
CA ILE A 206 -15.91 14.99 14.59
C ILE A 206 -16.80 15.78 13.62
N PRO A 207 -16.92 17.11 13.76
CA PRO A 207 -17.72 17.93 12.84
C PRO A 207 -17.33 17.70 11.38
N GLY A 208 -18.31 17.61 10.46
CA GLY A 208 -18.10 17.21 9.06
C GLY A 208 -17.05 18.02 8.32
N HIS A 209 -17.00 19.35 8.53
CA HIS A 209 -15.97 20.22 7.92
C HIS A 209 -14.55 19.90 8.43
N ARG A 210 -14.41 19.53 9.73
CA ARG A 210 -13.14 19.12 10.32
C ARG A 210 -12.74 17.74 9.81
N LEU A 211 -13.67 16.79 9.75
CA LEU A 211 -13.46 15.45 9.20
C LEU A 211 -12.98 15.55 7.74
N LEU A 212 -13.64 16.35 6.92
CA LEU A 212 -13.22 16.60 5.52
C LEU A 212 -11.78 17.11 5.44
N ARG A 213 -11.44 18.12 6.25
CA ARG A 213 -10.10 18.70 6.28
C ARG A 213 -9.04 17.70 6.73
N LEU A 214 -9.30 16.90 7.79
CA LEU A 214 -8.39 15.87 8.26
C LEU A 214 -8.18 14.79 7.20
N CYS A 215 -9.23 14.31 6.58
CA CYS A 215 -9.15 13.30 5.53
C CYS A 215 -8.38 13.79 4.31
N GLN A 216 -8.63 14.99 3.82
CA GLN A 216 -7.88 15.57 2.70
C GLN A 216 -6.40 15.77 3.06
N ARG A 217 -6.12 16.32 4.25
CA ARG A 217 -4.76 16.65 4.68
C ARG A 217 -3.89 15.42 4.91
N HIS A 218 -4.44 14.36 5.52
CA HIS A 218 -3.64 13.22 6.01
C HIS A 218 -3.86 11.92 5.22
N PHE A 219 -4.99 11.77 4.52
CA PHE A 219 -5.28 10.61 3.67
C PHE A 219 -5.27 10.94 2.17
N GLY A 220 -5.27 12.23 1.82
CA GLY A 220 -5.26 12.71 0.43
C GLY A 220 -6.62 12.79 -0.24
N PHE A 221 -7.69 12.28 0.37
CA PHE A 221 -9.00 12.18 -0.24
C PHE A 221 -10.12 12.59 0.72
N PRO A 222 -11.30 13.04 0.20
CA PRO A 222 -12.49 13.24 1.01
C PRO A 222 -12.94 11.93 1.68
N PRO A 223 -13.62 12.01 2.86
CA PRO A 223 -14.10 10.82 3.59
C PRO A 223 -14.92 9.86 2.73
N LYS A 224 -15.86 10.38 1.93
CA LYS A 224 -16.68 9.58 1.02
C LYS A 224 -15.85 8.75 0.04
N THR A 225 -14.78 9.34 -0.51
CA THR A 225 -13.87 8.64 -1.43
C THR A 225 -13.11 7.52 -0.72
N LEU A 226 -12.68 7.76 0.53
CA LEU A 226 -11.99 6.75 1.35
C LEU A 226 -12.89 5.55 1.64
N LEU A 227 -14.16 5.79 1.99
CA LEU A 227 -15.15 4.71 2.20
C LEU A 227 -15.41 3.90 0.93
N MET A 228 -15.68 4.58 -0.18
CA MET A 228 -15.91 3.90 -1.48
C MET A 228 -14.70 3.05 -1.86
N ARG A 229 -13.48 3.59 -1.70
CA ARG A 229 -12.26 2.86 -1.98
C ARG A 229 -12.08 1.65 -1.04
N ALA A 230 -12.29 1.82 0.25
CA ALA A 230 -12.17 0.73 1.23
C ALA A 230 -13.14 -0.41 0.92
N ARG A 231 -14.41 -0.10 0.63
CA ARG A 231 -15.44 -1.07 0.24
C ARG A 231 -15.05 -1.84 -1.04
N LEU A 232 -14.61 -1.12 -2.09
CA LEU A 232 -14.14 -1.76 -3.32
C LEU A 232 -12.98 -2.71 -3.06
N LEU A 233 -11.98 -2.25 -2.31
CA LEU A 233 -10.79 -3.03 -2.04
C LEU A 233 -11.09 -4.30 -1.23
N ARG A 234 -12.00 -4.25 -0.24
CA ARG A 234 -12.47 -5.44 0.46
C ARG A 234 -13.08 -6.45 -0.51
N SER A 235 -13.96 -5.98 -1.40
CA SER A 235 -14.61 -6.84 -2.41
C SER A 235 -13.61 -7.47 -3.39
N ILE A 236 -12.73 -6.67 -3.99
CA ILE A 236 -11.72 -7.16 -4.95
C ILE A 236 -10.78 -8.17 -4.31
N LEU A 237 -10.40 -7.92 -3.06
CA LEU A 237 -9.53 -8.77 -2.31
C LEU A 237 -10.16 -10.11 -1.96
N ALA A 238 -11.40 -10.09 -1.48
CA ALA A 238 -12.17 -11.30 -1.21
C ALA A 238 -12.30 -12.14 -2.50
N LEU A 239 -12.60 -11.50 -3.64
CA LEU A 239 -12.70 -12.18 -4.94
C LEU A 239 -11.37 -12.79 -5.39
N LYS A 240 -10.24 -12.07 -5.25
CA LYS A 240 -8.92 -12.57 -5.62
C LYS A 240 -8.44 -13.71 -4.71
N LEU A 241 -8.59 -13.58 -3.40
CA LEU A 241 -8.15 -14.61 -2.43
C LEU A 241 -8.97 -15.91 -2.54
N ASN A 242 -10.24 -15.82 -2.96
CA ASN A 242 -11.11 -16.98 -3.16
C ASN A 242 -11.02 -17.56 -4.60
N GLY A 243 -10.03 -17.17 -5.40
CA GLY A 243 -9.82 -17.69 -6.75
C GLY A 243 -10.94 -17.36 -7.74
N GLY A 244 -11.72 -16.30 -7.48
CA GLY A 244 -12.82 -15.87 -8.34
C GLY A 244 -14.04 -16.83 -8.36
N GLN A 245 -14.01 -17.92 -7.59
CA GLN A 245 -15.03 -18.98 -7.63
C GLN A 245 -16.34 -18.66 -6.87
N THR A 246 -16.34 -17.65 -6.00
CA THR A 246 -17.48 -17.35 -5.14
C THR A 246 -18.54 -16.46 -5.79
N GLY A 247 -18.38 -16.12 -7.07
CA GLY A 247 -19.30 -15.20 -7.74
C GLY A 247 -19.42 -13.87 -6.97
N TYR A 248 -20.49 -13.13 -7.23
CA TYR A 248 -20.74 -11.85 -6.55
C TYR A 248 -21.13 -11.96 -5.06
N THR A 249 -21.18 -13.14 -4.47
CA THR A 249 -21.48 -13.33 -3.03
C THR A 249 -20.36 -12.84 -2.10
N ALA A 250 -19.15 -12.63 -2.62
CA ALA A 250 -18.02 -12.06 -1.87
C ALA A 250 -17.94 -10.52 -1.93
N ILE A 251 -18.89 -9.87 -2.58
CA ILE A 251 -18.95 -8.40 -2.64
C ILE A 251 -19.42 -7.87 -1.29
N ASP A 252 -18.81 -6.77 -0.86
CA ASP A 252 -19.17 -6.05 0.35
C ASP A 252 -20.70 -5.77 0.38
N PRO A 253 -21.42 -6.17 1.45
CA PRO A 253 -22.87 -6.03 1.53
C PRO A 253 -23.38 -4.58 1.47
N ALA A 254 -22.51 -3.60 1.63
CA ALA A 254 -22.84 -2.19 1.45
C ALA A 254 -23.04 -1.77 -0.02
N TYR A 255 -22.78 -2.66 -0.97
CA TYR A 255 -23.19 -2.43 -2.37
C TYR A 255 -24.68 -2.75 -2.55
N PHE A 256 -25.42 -1.76 -3.03
CA PHE A 256 -26.86 -1.93 -3.28
C PHE A 256 -27.15 -2.88 -4.46
N ASP A 257 -26.32 -2.80 -5.50
CA ASP A 257 -26.41 -3.62 -6.72
C ASP A 257 -25.05 -3.75 -7.43
N ASP A 258 -25.01 -4.64 -8.40
CA ASP A 258 -23.82 -4.88 -9.22
C ASP A 258 -23.36 -3.63 -9.99
N SER A 259 -24.30 -2.78 -10.43
CA SER A 259 -23.99 -1.56 -11.18
C SER A 259 -23.22 -0.56 -10.33
N HIS A 260 -23.52 -0.50 -9.03
CA HIS A 260 -22.80 0.32 -8.07
C HIS A 260 -21.36 -0.19 -7.90
N PHE A 261 -21.16 -1.50 -7.73
CA PHE A 261 -19.84 -2.12 -7.66
C PHE A 261 -19.01 -1.90 -8.94
N VAL A 262 -19.61 -2.12 -10.11
CA VAL A 262 -18.96 -1.90 -11.42
C VAL A 262 -18.55 -0.44 -11.61
N ARG A 263 -19.36 0.51 -11.14
CA ARG A 263 -19.05 1.94 -11.22
C ARG A 263 -17.84 2.29 -10.37
N ASP A 264 -17.79 1.79 -9.13
CA ASP A 264 -16.64 1.98 -8.24
C ASP A 264 -15.38 1.31 -8.80
N ALA A 265 -15.50 0.10 -9.36
CA ALA A 265 -14.36 -0.58 -10.01
C ALA A 265 -13.80 0.23 -11.18
N ARG A 266 -14.63 0.73 -12.07
CA ARG A 266 -14.17 1.60 -13.17
C ARG A 266 -13.47 2.86 -12.67
N ARG A 267 -13.96 3.43 -11.56
CA ARG A 267 -13.36 4.63 -10.96
C ARG A 267 -11.96 4.35 -10.39
N PHE A 268 -11.79 3.26 -9.64
CA PHE A 268 -10.59 2.99 -8.87
C PHE A 268 -9.62 2.00 -9.51
N LEU A 269 -10.12 1.11 -10.39
CA LEU A 269 -9.28 0.16 -11.13
C LEU A 269 -9.05 0.58 -12.58
N GLY A 270 -9.84 1.55 -13.10
CA GLY A 270 -9.80 1.93 -14.51
C GLY A 270 -10.51 0.94 -15.45
N MET A 271 -11.07 -0.15 -14.91
CA MET A 271 -11.73 -1.22 -15.66
C MET A 271 -12.84 -1.89 -14.86
N THR A 272 -13.60 -2.80 -15.49
CA THR A 272 -14.62 -3.57 -14.77
C THR A 272 -13.99 -4.59 -13.82
N PRO A 273 -14.72 -5.04 -12.76
CA PRO A 273 -14.22 -6.10 -11.87
C PRO A 273 -13.82 -7.35 -12.64
N ARG A 274 -14.63 -7.77 -13.59
CA ARG A 274 -14.36 -8.95 -14.43
C ARG A 274 -13.05 -8.82 -15.21
N GLN A 275 -12.83 -7.68 -15.86
CA GLN A 275 -11.58 -7.43 -16.59
C GLN A 275 -10.37 -7.49 -15.63
N PHE A 276 -10.48 -6.86 -14.45
CA PHE A 276 -9.38 -6.86 -13.47
C PHE A 276 -9.08 -8.26 -12.92
N LEU A 277 -10.10 -9.06 -12.64
CA LEU A 277 -9.94 -10.44 -12.14
C LEU A 277 -9.37 -11.39 -13.19
N GLN A 278 -9.51 -11.07 -14.49
CA GLN A 278 -8.94 -11.84 -15.60
C GLN A 278 -7.48 -11.48 -15.90
N LEU A 279 -6.94 -10.41 -15.30
CA LEU A 279 -5.53 -10.07 -15.49
C LEU A 279 -4.63 -11.11 -14.81
N GLU A 280 -3.59 -11.50 -15.53
CA GLU A 280 -2.50 -12.29 -14.96
C GLU A 280 -1.62 -11.38 -14.11
N THR A 281 -1.79 -11.46 -12.78
CA THR A 281 -1.10 -10.61 -11.81
C THR A 281 -0.46 -11.46 -10.70
N PRO A 282 0.48 -12.36 -11.04
CA PRO A 282 1.00 -13.33 -10.09
C PRO A 282 1.69 -12.70 -8.88
N TYR A 283 2.36 -11.55 -9.06
CA TYR A 283 2.99 -10.82 -7.95
C TYR A 283 1.98 -10.13 -7.06
N LEU A 284 0.94 -9.50 -7.63
CA LEU A 284 -0.15 -8.93 -6.84
C LEU A 284 -0.82 -10.02 -6.01
N ASP A 285 -1.14 -11.16 -6.61
CA ASP A 285 -1.84 -12.25 -5.94
C ASP A 285 -0.99 -12.85 -4.81
N ALA A 286 0.31 -13.06 -5.05
CA ALA A 286 1.23 -13.52 -4.02
C ALA A 286 1.40 -12.49 -2.88
N SER A 287 1.49 -11.22 -3.24
CA SER A 287 1.56 -10.11 -2.29
C SER A 287 0.33 -10.05 -1.38
N LEU A 288 -0.86 -10.21 -1.94
CA LEU A 288 -2.11 -10.22 -1.18
C LEU A 288 -2.17 -11.41 -0.20
N ARG A 289 -1.78 -12.61 -0.65
CA ARG A 289 -1.70 -13.80 0.23
C ARG A 289 -0.67 -13.62 1.33
N ALA A 290 0.53 -13.18 0.99
CA ALA A 290 1.59 -12.93 1.97
C ALA A 290 1.18 -11.91 3.03
N ARG A 291 0.59 -10.78 2.62
CA ARG A 291 0.06 -9.77 3.56
C ARG A 291 -1.03 -10.34 4.46
N ALA A 292 -1.98 -11.07 3.89
CA ALA A 292 -3.07 -11.68 4.66
C ALA A 292 -2.53 -12.64 5.72
N MET A 293 -1.47 -13.40 5.42
CA MET A 293 -0.83 -14.31 6.37
C MET A 293 -0.07 -13.56 7.48
N VAL A 294 0.66 -12.48 7.15
CA VAL A 294 1.49 -11.74 8.12
C VAL A 294 0.66 -10.82 9.02
N PHE A 295 -0.37 -10.16 8.48
CA PHE A 295 -1.15 -9.12 9.17
C PHE A 295 -2.58 -9.54 9.51
N GLY A 296 -3.03 -10.72 9.05
CA GLY A 296 -4.40 -11.19 9.18
C GLY A 296 -5.30 -10.76 8.01
N VAL A 297 -6.47 -11.39 7.90
CA VAL A 297 -7.39 -11.25 6.77
C VAL A 297 -8.11 -9.89 6.74
N ASN A 298 -8.02 -9.09 7.78
CA ASN A 298 -8.52 -7.72 7.75
C ASN A 298 -7.64 -6.86 6.84
N VAL A 299 -7.75 -7.18 5.59
CA VAL A 299 -7.13 -6.49 4.48
C VAL A 299 -7.95 -5.27 4.08
N ALA A 300 -8.44 -4.57 5.03
CA ALA A 300 -8.48 -3.12 4.98
C ALA A 300 -7.07 -2.59 4.76
N ALA A 301 -6.28 -3.44 4.40
CA ALA A 301 -4.89 -3.75 4.20
C ALA A 301 -4.21 -2.94 3.16
N LEU A 302 -4.85 -2.11 2.56
CA LEU A 302 -4.27 -0.95 1.89
C LEU A 302 -4.42 0.26 2.82
N GLN A 303 -4.88 0.00 4.03
CA GLN A 303 -4.85 0.89 5.18
C GLN A 303 -4.26 0.10 6.36
N PRO A 304 -3.40 0.72 7.19
CA PRO A 304 -2.69 0.02 8.25
C PRO A 304 -3.63 -0.65 9.23
N ALA A 305 -3.32 -1.88 9.60
CA ALA A 305 -3.90 -2.50 10.78
C ALA A 305 -3.51 -1.66 12.01
N THR A 306 -4.44 -1.38 12.89
CA THR A 306 -4.20 -0.82 14.22
C THR A 306 -3.69 -1.90 15.15
#